data_35b1760d16c2ec8ad935edf3ee63fe2e
#
_entry.id   35b1760d16c2ec8ad935edf3ee63fe2e
#
_cell.length_a   1.000
_cell.length_b   1.000
_cell.length_c   1.000
_cell.angle_alpha   90.00
_cell.angle_beta   90.00
_cell.angle_gamma   90.00
#
_symmetry.space_group_name_H-M   'P 1'
#
loop_
_entity.id
_entity.type
_entity.pdbx_description
1 polymer ?
#
loop_
_entity_poly.entity_id
_entity_poly.type
_entity_poly.pdbx_seq_one_letter_code
_entity_poly.pdbx_strand_id
1 'polypeptide(L)'
;DLDTFPQSGSFTEEQKQDVVSMLPERLAADIVGMYSNNLQQFTVFGSKSGRGDDFGYPAVCLSNDLNGPDMVAPNNGYNWFSTCSEYSDRSDTYANPYMRWALFYNQIKMANDILNSIPDGTTDPTLLSYRGQAKAIRAFDYLNVAPYFQFKYKGNEEKPCIPLVTEEMAADPNNPRATVQAVYDLIIRDLTDAINDLEGYARKDKSEIDQKIAYGLRARANLYMENWQAAADDAAKAMAGYTPYQRAELTKPMFVSSDESGWMWALEITEADYNADNSLISWPGVIGSFCEGSYSAGVGMYKSINVLLFNLISDTDVRKGWWVDENLHSDNLKGQSWRGLASGDDIATLTVANQGKAAFLPYTNVKFGMYGGLGT
;
A
#
# COMPACT_ATOMS: atom_id res chain seq x y z
N ASP A 1 29.11 29.01 27.74
CA ASP A 1 29.71 28.05 26.82
C ASP A 1 28.64 27.51 25.92
N LEU A 2 28.69 27.87 24.63
CA LEU A 2 27.65 27.48 23.65
C LEU A 2 27.80 26.02 23.16
N ASP A 3 28.87 25.35 23.63
CA ASP A 3 29.20 23.96 23.25
C ASP A 3 28.76 22.92 24.32
N THR A 4 27.83 23.26 25.19
CA THR A 4 27.30 22.29 26.16
C THR A 4 26.16 21.49 25.55
N PHE A 5 26.30 20.17 25.57
CA PHE A 5 25.24 19.26 25.17
C PHE A 5 23.97 19.44 25.98
N PRO A 6 22.76 19.25 25.42
CA PRO A 6 21.53 19.37 26.17
C PRO A 6 21.51 18.42 27.37
N GLN A 7 21.29 18.96 28.58
CA GLN A 7 21.20 18.14 29.80
C GLN A 7 19.86 17.42 29.95
N SER A 8 18.99 17.51 28.94
CA SER A 8 17.61 17.01 28.97
C SER A 8 17.41 15.57 28.49
N GLY A 9 18.47 14.81 28.25
CA GLY A 9 18.38 13.44 27.77
C GLY A 9 18.01 13.31 26.27
N SER A 10 17.89 14.42 25.55
CA SER A 10 17.72 14.43 24.10
C SER A 10 19.08 14.51 23.42
N PHE A 11 19.31 13.66 22.41
CA PHE A 11 20.50 13.71 21.59
C PHE A 11 20.37 14.84 20.55
N THR A 12 21.50 15.52 20.25
CA THR A 12 21.60 16.38 19.07
C THR A 12 21.67 15.52 17.82
N GLU A 13 21.42 16.10 16.63
CA GLU A 13 21.58 15.37 15.35
C GLU A 13 23.01 14.84 15.18
N GLU A 14 24.03 15.65 15.51
CA GLU A 14 25.42 15.25 15.47
C GLU A 14 25.71 14.04 16.39
N GLN A 15 25.18 14.06 17.63
CA GLN A 15 25.32 12.92 18.53
C GLN A 15 24.63 11.64 18.01
N LYS A 16 23.50 11.79 17.33
CA LYS A 16 22.83 10.65 16.69
C LYS A 16 23.69 10.10 15.53
N GLN A 17 24.23 10.96 14.68
CA GLN A 17 25.11 10.58 13.59
C GLN A 17 26.38 9.88 14.07
N ASP A 18 26.99 10.36 15.17
CA ASP A 18 28.13 9.71 15.80
C ASP A 18 27.82 8.29 16.26
N VAL A 19 26.68 8.12 16.96
CA VAL A 19 26.24 6.80 17.44
C VAL A 19 25.94 5.87 16.26
N VAL A 20 25.25 6.36 15.25
CA VAL A 20 24.89 5.59 14.05
C VAL A 20 26.13 5.20 13.23
N SER A 21 27.14 6.08 13.16
CA SER A 21 28.43 5.78 12.53
C SER A 21 29.17 4.61 13.20
N MET A 22 29.07 4.52 14.54
CA MET A 22 29.70 3.45 15.31
C MET A 22 28.88 2.15 15.33
N LEU A 23 27.56 2.26 15.27
CA LEU A 23 26.60 1.16 15.36
C LEU A 23 25.45 1.36 14.36
N PRO A 24 25.68 1.11 13.06
CA PRO A 24 24.67 1.29 11.99
C PRO A 24 23.35 0.58 12.27
N GLU A 25 23.38 -0.59 12.92
CA GLU A 25 22.20 -1.39 13.24
C GLU A 25 21.22 -0.71 14.18
N ARG A 26 21.58 0.41 14.80
CA ARG A 26 20.67 1.24 15.62
C ARG A 26 19.50 1.77 14.82
N LEU A 27 19.66 1.97 13.50
CA LEU A 27 18.57 2.42 12.62
C LEU A 27 17.65 1.28 12.15
N ALA A 28 17.98 0.02 12.40
CA ALA A 28 17.18 -1.11 11.93
C ALA A 28 15.72 -1.03 12.43
N ALA A 29 15.52 -0.64 13.68
CA ALA A 29 14.17 -0.48 14.24
C ALA A 29 13.38 0.66 13.58
N ASP A 30 14.05 1.77 13.24
CA ASP A 30 13.43 2.91 12.56
C ASP A 30 13.02 2.53 11.12
N ILE A 31 13.85 1.74 10.42
CA ILE A 31 13.52 1.17 9.11
C ILE A 31 12.27 0.28 9.19
N VAL A 32 12.21 -0.63 10.15
CA VAL A 32 11.02 -1.48 10.37
C VAL A 32 9.79 -0.63 10.70
N GLY A 33 9.94 0.37 11.58
CA GLY A 33 8.86 1.30 11.93
C GLY A 33 8.35 2.09 10.71
N MET A 34 9.24 2.54 9.85
CA MET A 34 8.89 3.25 8.62
C MET A 34 8.04 2.38 7.69
N TYR A 35 8.39 1.12 7.47
CA TYR A 35 7.58 0.20 6.66
C TYR A 35 6.24 -0.12 7.33
N SER A 36 6.24 -0.36 8.64
CA SER A 36 5.04 -0.72 9.40
C SER A 36 3.97 0.37 9.37
N ASN A 37 4.34 1.64 9.13
CA ASN A 37 3.37 2.74 8.98
C ASN A 37 2.33 2.46 7.88
N ASN A 38 2.70 1.72 6.83
CA ASN A 38 1.78 1.37 5.74
C ASN A 38 0.67 0.39 6.16
N LEU A 39 0.85 -0.35 7.25
CA LEU A 39 -0.09 -1.39 7.69
C LEU A 39 -0.82 -1.06 8.99
N GLN A 40 -0.46 0.03 9.65
CA GLN A 40 -1.02 0.36 10.96
C GLN A 40 -2.50 0.72 10.89
N GLN A 41 -3.27 0.08 11.76
CA GLN A 41 -4.64 0.48 12.02
C GLN A 41 -4.67 1.78 12.84
N PHE A 42 -5.67 2.61 12.57
CA PHE A 42 -5.90 3.86 13.30
C PHE A 42 -4.68 4.79 13.33
N THR A 43 -3.87 4.76 12.28
CA THR A 43 -2.64 5.55 12.17
C THR A 43 -2.93 7.05 12.28
N VAL A 44 -4.06 7.49 11.76
CA VAL A 44 -4.41 8.91 11.64
C VAL A 44 -5.24 9.40 12.82
N PHE A 45 -6.27 8.66 13.22
CA PHE A 45 -7.20 9.10 14.28
C PHE A 45 -6.96 8.43 15.62
N GLY A 46 -6.12 7.41 15.68
CA GLY A 46 -5.89 6.61 16.88
C GLY A 46 -7.06 5.69 17.25
N SER A 47 -6.80 4.71 18.12
CA SER A 47 -7.75 3.67 18.49
C SER A 47 -9.03 4.18 19.17
N LYS A 48 -8.96 5.34 19.82
CA LYS A 48 -10.12 5.94 20.52
C LYS A 48 -11.13 6.59 19.57
N SER A 49 -10.72 6.90 18.35
CA SER A 49 -11.55 7.48 17.30
C SER A 49 -11.54 6.61 16.05
N GLY A 50 -11.36 5.33 16.23
CA GLY A 50 -11.19 4.35 15.18
C GLY A 50 -12.28 4.41 14.11
N ARG A 51 -11.85 4.36 12.87
CA ARG A 51 -12.70 4.34 11.68
C ARG A 51 -12.45 3.03 10.92
N GLY A 52 -13.50 2.47 10.33
CA GLY A 52 -13.40 1.23 9.55
C GLY A 52 -12.61 1.35 8.24
N ASP A 53 -12.26 2.57 7.85
CA ASP A 53 -11.46 2.90 6.66
C ASP A 53 -10.04 3.44 6.98
N ASP A 54 -9.62 3.40 8.25
CA ASP A 54 -8.30 3.86 8.72
C ASP A 54 -7.40 2.67 9.10
N PHE A 55 -6.93 1.94 8.10
CA PHE A 55 -6.00 0.81 8.26
C PHE A 55 -4.80 0.86 7.29
N GLY A 56 -4.27 2.04 7.08
CA GLY A 56 -3.04 2.26 6.35
C GLY A 56 -3.19 2.24 4.82
N TYR A 57 -2.11 1.95 4.13
CA TYR A 57 -2.04 1.99 2.67
C TYR A 57 -3.07 1.06 1.97
N PRO A 58 -3.38 -0.16 2.47
CA PRO A 58 -4.43 -0.98 1.88
C PRO A 58 -5.81 -0.31 1.85
N ALA A 59 -6.14 0.49 2.87
CA ALA A 59 -7.39 1.27 2.88
C ALA A 59 -7.38 2.37 1.83
N VAL A 60 -6.22 3.00 1.61
CA VAL A 60 -6.05 4.01 0.55
C VAL A 60 -6.24 3.36 -0.83
N CYS A 61 -5.65 2.20 -1.09
CA CYS A 61 -5.82 1.46 -2.34
C CYS A 61 -7.30 1.11 -2.58
N LEU A 62 -7.97 0.56 -1.58
CA LEU A 62 -9.39 0.21 -1.68
C LEU A 62 -10.27 1.44 -1.93
N SER A 63 -9.97 2.56 -1.27
CA SER A 63 -10.66 3.83 -1.51
C SER A 63 -10.49 4.32 -2.95
N ASN A 64 -9.30 4.13 -3.55
CA ASN A 64 -9.03 4.50 -4.93
C ASN A 64 -9.85 3.67 -5.91
N ASP A 65 -9.89 2.35 -5.72
CA ASP A 65 -10.68 1.45 -6.56
C ASP A 65 -12.17 1.81 -6.51
N LEU A 66 -12.67 2.17 -5.33
CA LEU A 66 -14.07 2.57 -5.12
C LEU A 66 -14.39 4.01 -5.55
N ASN A 67 -13.39 4.87 -5.68
CA ASN A 67 -13.54 6.20 -6.29
C ASN A 67 -13.53 6.15 -7.83
N GLY A 68 -13.08 5.02 -8.38
CA GLY A 68 -13.06 4.76 -9.82
C GLY A 68 -14.34 4.11 -10.34
N PRO A 69 -14.39 3.81 -11.63
CA PRO A 69 -15.51 3.07 -12.23
C PRO A 69 -15.43 1.56 -12.02
N ASP A 70 -14.36 1.06 -11.39
CA ASP A 70 -14.02 -0.35 -11.40
C ASP A 70 -14.75 -1.13 -10.32
N MET A 71 -14.88 -0.55 -9.13
CA MET A 71 -15.43 -1.20 -7.96
C MET A 71 -16.60 -0.40 -7.37
N VAL A 72 -17.52 -1.11 -6.74
CA VAL A 72 -18.68 -0.51 -6.04
C VAL A 72 -18.86 -1.13 -4.66
N ALA A 73 -19.35 -0.33 -3.72
CA ALA A 73 -19.70 -0.75 -2.38
C ALA A 73 -21.10 -0.29 -2.02
N PRO A 74 -21.98 -1.15 -1.46
CA PRO A 74 -23.31 -0.75 -1.07
C PRO A 74 -23.27 0.18 0.15
N ASN A 75 -24.21 1.12 0.22
CA ASN A 75 -24.45 1.93 1.41
C ASN A 75 -25.36 1.17 2.37
N ASN A 76 -24.78 0.56 3.40
CA ASN A 76 -25.52 -0.20 4.42
C ASN A 76 -25.34 0.36 5.84
N GLY A 77 -24.82 1.57 5.98
CA GLY A 77 -24.61 2.24 7.27
C GLY A 77 -23.34 1.82 8.02
N TYR A 78 -22.78 0.66 7.72
CA TYR A 78 -21.51 0.16 8.30
C TYR A 78 -20.36 0.16 7.30
N ASN A 79 -20.65 0.37 6.04
CA ASN A 79 -19.65 0.37 4.99
C ASN A 79 -19.03 1.76 4.81
N TRP A 80 -17.97 2.02 5.54
CA TRP A 80 -17.22 3.29 5.47
C TRP A 80 -16.75 3.66 4.05
N PHE A 81 -16.59 2.68 3.18
CA PHE A 81 -16.16 2.88 1.79
C PHE A 81 -17.30 3.22 0.83
N SER A 82 -18.55 3.18 1.24
CA SER A 82 -19.67 3.59 0.38
C SER A 82 -19.56 5.04 -0.03
N THR A 83 -19.02 5.90 0.85
CA THR A 83 -18.77 7.33 0.56
C THR A 83 -17.82 7.54 -0.61
N CYS A 84 -16.91 6.58 -0.86
CA CYS A 84 -16.02 6.60 -2.01
C CYS A 84 -16.80 6.44 -3.33
N SER A 85 -17.71 5.46 -3.38
CA SER A 85 -18.58 5.23 -4.55
C SER A 85 -19.55 6.38 -4.80
N GLU A 86 -19.93 7.11 -3.76
CA GLU A 86 -20.79 8.30 -3.81
C GLU A 86 -20.00 9.58 -4.11
N TYR A 87 -18.67 9.53 -4.14
CA TYR A 87 -17.74 10.65 -4.26
C TYR A 87 -17.84 11.72 -3.16
N SER A 88 -18.58 11.46 -2.09
CA SER A 88 -18.70 12.39 -0.96
C SER A 88 -17.42 12.44 -0.11
N ASP A 89 -16.60 11.39 -0.14
CA ASP A 89 -15.30 11.32 0.53
C ASP A 89 -14.24 12.31 -0.01
N ARG A 90 -14.50 12.96 -1.13
CA ARG A 90 -13.61 13.97 -1.74
C ARG A 90 -13.78 15.38 -1.14
N SER A 91 -14.80 15.58 -0.34
CA SER A 91 -15.03 16.87 0.32
C SER A 91 -13.99 17.14 1.40
N ASP A 92 -13.60 18.40 1.54
CA ASP A 92 -12.71 18.89 2.62
C ASP A 92 -13.30 18.72 4.02
N THR A 93 -14.61 18.47 4.11
CA THR A 93 -15.31 18.17 5.37
C THR A 93 -15.23 16.70 5.77
N TYR A 94 -14.76 15.82 4.88
CA TYR A 94 -14.60 14.40 5.16
C TYR A 94 -13.20 14.07 5.68
N ALA A 95 -13.09 12.98 6.41
CA ALA A 95 -11.84 12.52 6.97
C ALA A 95 -10.85 11.98 5.91
N ASN A 96 -11.33 11.46 4.78
CA ASN A 96 -10.51 10.79 3.79
C ASN A 96 -9.37 11.65 3.22
N PRO A 97 -9.55 12.93 2.84
CA PRO A 97 -8.44 13.77 2.42
C PRO A 97 -7.37 13.93 3.51
N TYR A 98 -7.80 14.07 4.77
CA TYR A 98 -6.89 14.16 5.90
C TYR A 98 -6.14 12.84 6.14
N MET A 99 -6.84 11.69 6.11
CA MET A 99 -6.20 10.38 6.27
C MET A 99 -5.13 10.13 5.21
N ARG A 100 -5.42 10.42 3.96
CA ARG A 100 -4.46 10.28 2.85
C ARG A 100 -3.25 11.19 3.04
N TRP A 101 -3.48 12.44 3.40
CA TRP A 101 -2.40 13.38 3.70
C TRP A 101 -1.53 12.91 4.86
N ALA A 102 -2.14 12.63 6.01
CA ALA A 102 -1.43 12.30 7.23
C ALA A 102 -0.66 10.97 7.13
N LEU A 103 -1.21 9.94 6.47
CA LEU A 103 -0.54 8.67 6.28
C LEU A 103 0.83 8.85 5.60
N PHE A 104 0.84 9.53 4.45
CA PHE A 104 2.05 9.72 3.67
C PHE A 104 3.02 10.70 4.32
N TYR A 105 2.53 11.83 4.84
CA TYR A 105 3.44 12.80 5.49
C TYR A 105 4.02 12.29 6.82
N ASN A 106 3.33 11.43 7.54
CA ASN A 106 3.91 10.73 8.69
C ASN A 106 5.08 9.83 8.26
N GLN A 107 4.93 9.10 7.17
CA GLN A 107 5.98 8.24 6.65
C GLN A 107 7.15 9.05 6.05
N ILE A 108 6.88 10.14 5.34
CA ILE A 108 7.89 11.10 4.88
C ILE A 108 8.71 11.62 6.06
N LYS A 109 8.04 11.96 7.18
CA LYS A 109 8.75 12.37 8.40
C LYS A 109 9.68 11.27 8.91
N MET A 110 9.20 10.03 9.01
CA MET A 110 10.03 8.90 9.44
C MET A 110 11.24 8.69 8.52
N ALA A 111 11.04 8.78 7.21
CA ALA A 111 12.13 8.71 6.24
C ALA A 111 13.15 9.85 6.44
N ASN A 112 12.68 11.08 6.64
CA ASN A 112 13.56 12.23 6.90
C ASN A 112 14.34 12.08 8.22
N ASP A 113 13.71 11.56 9.28
CA ASP A 113 14.37 11.31 10.57
C ASP A 113 15.52 10.28 10.43
N ILE A 114 15.31 9.23 9.61
CA ILE A 114 16.36 8.26 9.26
C ILE A 114 17.47 8.93 8.47
N LEU A 115 17.14 9.71 7.43
CA LEU A 115 18.10 10.40 6.59
C LEU A 115 18.96 11.39 7.37
N ASN A 116 18.36 12.16 8.29
CA ASN A 116 19.09 13.06 9.20
C ASN A 116 20.08 12.34 10.12
N SER A 117 19.81 11.07 10.44
CA SER A 117 20.66 10.28 11.33
C SER A 117 21.87 9.65 10.62
N ILE A 118 21.91 9.69 9.30
CA ILE A 118 22.99 9.10 8.50
C ILE A 118 24.00 10.20 8.12
N PRO A 119 25.29 10.04 8.46
CA PRO A 119 26.30 11.04 8.11
C PRO A 119 26.46 11.23 6.60
N ASP A 120 26.65 12.48 6.20
CA ASP A 120 27.00 12.81 4.83
C ASP A 120 28.27 12.10 4.41
N GLY A 121 28.30 11.62 3.15
CA GLY A 121 29.48 10.97 2.59
C GLY A 121 29.76 9.58 3.17
N THR A 122 28.84 8.97 3.91
CA THR A 122 29.01 7.59 4.40
C THR A 122 29.31 6.62 3.24
N THR A 123 30.22 5.68 3.50
CA THR A 123 30.54 4.54 2.61
C THR A 123 30.19 3.20 3.26
N ASP A 124 29.62 3.22 4.45
CA ASP A 124 29.18 2.02 5.14
C ASP A 124 28.01 1.37 4.40
N PRO A 125 28.10 0.09 3.99
CA PRO A 125 27.07 -0.57 3.18
C PRO A 125 25.73 -0.68 3.90
N THR A 126 25.71 -0.81 5.24
CA THR A 126 24.48 -0.87 6.02
C THR A 126 23.78 0.48 6.01
N LEU A 127 24.51 1.56 6.26
CA LEU A 127 23.97 2.91 6.21
C LEU A 127 23.53 3.32 4.80
N LEU A 128 24.28 2.92 3.76
CA LEU A 128 23.86 3.12 2.37
C LEU A 128 22.53 2.42 2.10
N SER A 129 22.38 1.15 2.55
CA SER A 129 21.12 0.43 2.36
C SER A 129 19.94 1.11 3.07
N TYR A 130 20.13 1.62 4.28
CA TYR A 130 19.09 2.36 5.01
C TYR A 130 18.77 3.69 4.35
N ARG A 131 19.76 4.43 3.87
CA ARG A 131 19.56 5.66 3.12
C ARG A 131 18.77 5.44 1.83
N GLY A 132 19.14 4.42 1.06
CA GLY A 132 18.43 4.04 -0.16
C GLY A 132 16.98 3.65 0.10
N GLN A 133 16.71 2.85 1.13
CA GLN A 133 15.36 2.48 1.53
C GLN A 133 14.53 3.70 1.97
N ALA A 134 15.08 4.58 2.80
CA ALA A 134 14.39 5.79 3.26
C ALA A 134 14.06 6.74 2.10
N LYS A 135 14.99 6.98 1.18
CA LYS A 135 14.74 7.78 -0.05
C LYS A 135 13.69 7.13 -0.94
N ALA A 136 13.73 5.82 -1.14
CA ALA A 136 12.74 5.11 -1.94
C ALA A 136 11.32 5.19 -1.35
N ILE A 137 11.18 5.08 -0.02
CA ILE A 137 9.90 5.25 0.68
C ILE A 137 9.41 6.70 0.57
N ARG A 138 10.27 7.69 0.78
CA ARG A 138 9.87 9.09 0.63
C ARG A 138 9.38 9.39 -0.79
N ALA A 139 10.05 8.87 -1.79
CA ALA A 139 9.61 8.99 -3.17
C ALA A 139 8.28 8.27 -3.43
N PHE A 140 8.10 7.06 -2.86
CA PHE A 140 6.84 6.33 -2.91
C PHE A 140 5.69 7.15 -2.31
N ASP A 141 5.90 7.79 -1.16
CA ASP A 141 4.88 8.60 -0.50
C ASP A 141 4.50 9.83 -1.34
N TYR A 142 5.50 10.56 -1.84
CA TYR A 142 5.24 11.71 -2.72
C TYR A 142 4.53 11.30 -4.02
N LEU A 143 4.90 10.16 -4.59
CA LEU A 143 4.26 9.61 -5.80
C LEU A 143 2.79 9.24 -5.57
N ASN A 144 2.44 8.82 -4.35
CA ASN A 144 1.07 8.44 -3.99
C ASN A 144 0.24 9.66 -3.54
N VAL A 145 0.81 10.61 -2.80
CA VAL A 145 0.04 11.74 -2.26
C VAL A 145 -0.19 12.85 -3.30
N ALA A 146 0.75 13.11 -4.19
CA ALA A 146 0.64 14.18 -5.17
C ALA A 146 -0.63 14.11 -6.05
N PRO A 147 -1.02 12.95 -6.60
CA PRO A 147 -2.21 12.86 -7.46
C PRO A 147 -3.53 13.19 -6.78
N TYR A 148 -3.60 13.14 -5.43
CA TYR A 148 -4.82 13.52 -4.71
C TYR A 148 -5.03 15.04 -4.67
N PHE A 149 -3.97 15.82 -4.79
CA PHE A 149 -4.00 17.28 -4.59
C PHE A 149 -3.64 18.07 -5.83
N GLN A 150 -3.38 17.38 -6.93
CA GLN A 150 -3.20 17.96 -8.26
C GLN A 150 -3.59 16.94 -9.34
N PHE A 151 -3.91 17.44 -10.54
CA PHE A 151 -4.19 16.61 -11.72
C PHE A 151 -2.91 15.94 -12.25
N LYS A 152 -3.03 15.24 -13.39
CA LYS A 152 -1.89 14.58 -14.04
C LYS A 152 -0.70 15.52 -14.23
N TYR A 153 0.50 14.95 -14.28
CA TYR A 153 1.74 15.71 -14.47
C TYR A 153 1.74 16.55 -15.75
N LYS A 154 1.54 15.89 -16.90
CA LYS A 154 1.65 16.53 -18.21
C LYS A 154 0.64 17.66 -18.42
N GLY A 155 1.15 18.87 -18.67
CA GLY A 155 0.37 20.09 -18.83
C GLY A 155 0.01 20.79 -17.51
N ASN A 156 0.53 20.31 -16.39
CA ASN A 156 0.33 20.92 -15.05
C ASN A 156 1.66 21.14 -14.31
N GLU A 157 2.78 21.06 -14.98
CA GLU A 157 4.13 21.08 -14.40
C GLU A 157 4.35 22.28 -13.47
N GLU A 158 3.83 23.46 -13.85
CA GLU A 158 3.94 24.71 -13.10
C GLU A 158 2.81 24.92 -12.07
N LYS A 159 1.86 24.00 -11.98
CA LYS A 159 0.74 24.13 -11.05
C LYS A 159 1.19 23.81 -9.61
N PRO A 160 0.59 24.49 -8.59
CA PRO A 160 0.85 24.13 -7.20
C PRO A 160 0.38 22.71 -6.91
N CYS A 161 1.23 21.90 -6.29
CA CYS A 161 0.97 20.51 -5.94
C CYS A 161 0.84 20.35 -4.42
N ILE A 162 1.90 20.01 -3.75
CA ILE A 162 1.98 19.72 -2.31
C ILE A 162 3.26 20.33 -1.74
N PRO A 163 3.35 20.62 -0.44
CA PRO A 163 4.59 21.03 0.18
C PRO A 163 5.66 19.93 0.11
N LEU A 164 6.88 20.29 -0.22
CA LEU A 164 8.02 19.40 -0.09
C LEU A 164 8.64 19.57 1.31
N VAL A 165 8.95 18.44 1.94
CA VAL A 165 9.65 18.37 3.24
C VAL A 165 10.75 17.33 3.10
N THR A 166 11.99 17.77 3.25
CA THR A 166 13.19 16.92 3.21
C THR A 166 14.01 17.10 4.49
N GLU A 167 14.95 16.20 4.72
CA GLU A 167 15.91 16.27 5.83
C GLU A 167 16.77 17.53 5.80
N GLU A 168 17.02 18.08 4.61
CA GLU A 168 17.84 19.29 4.41
C GLU A 168 17.09 20.59 4.73
N MET A 169 15.76 20.50 4.89
CA MET A 169 14.92 21.67 5.09
C MET A 169 14.72 21.94 6.58
N ALA A 170 15.00 23.16 7.02
CA ALA A 170 14.57 23.61 8.32
C ALA A 170 13.04 23.57 8.42
N ALA A 171 12.52 23.26 9.63
CA ALA A 171 11.08 23.29 9.88
C ALA A 171 10.54 24.70 9.60
N ASP A 172 9.70 24.82 8.56
CA ASP A 172 9.03 26.06 8.18
C ASP A 172 7.52 25.88 8.28
N PRO A 173 6.85 26.52 9.25
CA PRO A 173 5.40 26.43 9.37
C PRO A 173 4.65 27.06 8.17
N ASN A 174 5.34 27.86 7.36
CA ASN A 174 4.78 28.50 6.17
C ASN A 174 5.22 27.83 4.87
N ASN A 175 5.68 26.57 4.91
CA ASN A 175 6.15 25.85 3.72
C ASN A 175 5.04 25.79 2.64
N PRO A 176 5.20 26.51 1.52
CA PRO A 176 4.17 26.59 0.48
C PRO A 176 4.10 25.30 -0.33
N ARG A 177 3.02 25.14 -1.08
CA ARG A 177 2.91 24.08 -2.09
C ARG A 177 3.96 24.28 -3.17
N ALA A 178 4.78 23.26 -3.40
CA ALA A 178 5.70 23.19 -4.51
C ALA A 178 4.96 22.97 -5.83
N THR A 179 5.62 23.23 -6.96
CA THR A 179 5.07 22.90 -8.28
C THR A 179 5.04 21.38 -8.49
N VAL A 180 4.17 20.91 -9.40
CA VAL A 180 4.14 19.50 -9.82
C VAL A 180 5.54 19.08 -10.31
N GLN A 181 6.20 19.91 -11.12
CA GLN A 181 7.57 19.65 -11.60
C GLN A 181 8.53 19.41 -10.44
N ALA A 182 8.57 20.31 -9.45
CA ALA A 182 9.49 20.20 -8.32
C ALA A 182 9.23 18.92 -7.48
N VAL A 183 7.98 18.51 -7.34
CA VAL A 183 7.63 17.25 -6.64
C VAL A 183 8.17 16.05 -7.40
N TYR A 184 7.96 15.98 -8.71
CA TYR A 184 8.45 14.86 -9.52
C TYR A 184 9.99 14.89 -9.69
N ASP A 185 10.62 16.05 -9.71
CA ASP A 185 12.08 16.17 -9.68
C ASP A 185 12.67 15.54 -8.40
N LEU A 186 12.05 15.80 -7.23
CA LEU A 186 12.45 15.18 -5.99
C LEU A 186 12.24 13.65 -6.02
N ILE A 187 11.10 13.19 -6.51
CA ILE A 187 10.80 11.74 -6.65
C ILE A 187 11.87 11.03 -7.50
N ILE A 188 12.18 11.59 -8.66
CA ILE A 188 13.20 11.01 -9.58
C ILE A 188 14.59 11.06 -8.96
N ARG A 189 14.95 12.15 -8.28
CA ARG A 189 16.23 12.29 -7.56
C ARG A 189 16.35 11.22 -6.48
N ASP A 190 15.38 11.14 -5.59
CA ASP A 190 15.39 10.19 -4.48
C ASP A 190 15.46 8.74 -4.95
N LEU A 191 14.72 8.38 -6.01
CA LEU A 191 14.79 7.03 -6.57
C LEU A 191 16.09 6.75 -7.31
N THR A 192 16.70 7.76 -7.92
CA THR A 192 18.03 7.63 -8.55
C THR A 192 19.11 7.40 -7.50
N ASP A 193 19.07 8.16 -6.42
CA ASP A 193 19.98 7.97 -5.29
C ASP A 193 19.75 6.61 -4.62
N ALA A 194 18.50 6.21 -4.41
CA ALA A 194 18.16 4.90 -3.85
C ALA A 194 18.70 3.73 -4.71
N ILE A 195 18.58 3.83 -6.03
CA ILE A 195 19.14 2.82 -6.95
C ILE A 195 20.65 2.68 -6.79
N ASN A 196 21.36 3.80 -6.60
CA ASN A 196 22.80 3.78 -6.39
C ASN A 196 23.17 3.22 -5.01
N ASP A 197 22.49 3.68 -3.95
CA ASP A 197 22.74 3.26 -2.57
C ASP A 197 22.42 1.78 -2.32
N LEU A 198 21.46 1.24 -3.07
CA LEU A 198 21.02 -0.16 -2.96
C LEU A 198 21.75 -1.10 -3.94
N GLU A 199 22.79 -0.62 -4.62
CA GLU A 199 23.59 -1.48 -5.49
C GLU A 199 24.26 -2.61 -4.67
N GLY A 200 23.99 -3.85 -5.04
CA GLY A 200 24.51 -5.03 -4.35
C GLY A 200 23.83 -5.34 -3.00
N TYR A 201 22.87 -4.55 -2.56
CA TYR A 201 22.13 -4.84 -1.35
C TYR A 201 21.24 -6.09 -1.53
N ALA A 202 21.42 -7.07 -0.66
CA ALA A 202 20.59 -8.27 -0.58
C ALA A 202 19.58 -8.10 0.54
N ARG A 203 18.34 -7.80 0.19
CA ARG A 203 17.25 -7.63 1.16
C ARG A 203 16.94 -8.94 1.90
N LYS A 204 16.49 -8.82 3.14
CA LYS A 204 16.13 -9.94 3.99
C LYS A 204 14.95 -10.74 3.43
N ASP A 205 13.91 -10.05 3.02
CA ASP A 205 12.68 -10.60 2.46
C ASP A 205 11.99 -9.57 1.56
N LYS A 206 10.79 -9.87 1.09
CA LYS A 206 10.03 -8.99 0.18
C LYS A 206 9.45 -7.75 0.84
N SER A 207 9.52 -7.59 2.15
CA SER A 207 9.03 -6.39 2.83
C SER A 207 9.97 -5.20 2.66
N GLU A 208 11.25 -5.44 2.37
CA GLU A 208 12.25 -4.41 2.17
C GLU A 208 12.38 -4.01 0.71
N ILE A 209 12.74 -2.75 0.48
CA ILE A 209 13.05 -2.23 -0.86
C ILE A 209 14.50 -2.53 -1.20
N ASP A 210 14.71 -3.21 -2.31
CA ASP A 210 16.02 -3.40 -2.96
C ASP A 210 16.13 -2.51 -4.21
N GLN A 211 17.28 -2.59 -4.88
CA GLN A 211 17.53 -1.83 -6.11
C GLN A 211 16.45 -2.06 -7.19
N LYS A 212 15.95 -3.29 -7.32
CA LYS A 212 14.93 -3.62 -8.33
C LYS A 212 13.59 -2.95 -8.02
N ILE A 213 13.19 -2.89 -6.76
CA ILE A 213 11.98 -2.18 -6.35
C ILE A 213 12.13 -0.68 -6.58
N ALA A 214 13.32 -0.11 -6.29
CA ALA A 214 13.59 1.30 -6.59
C ALA A 214 13.48 1.60 -8.10
N TYR A 215 13.97 0.73 -8.96
CA TYR A 215 13.74 0.82 -10.41
C TYR A 215 12.24 0.76 -10.75
N GLY A 216 11.49 -0.15 -10.15
CA GLY A 216 10.05 -0.28 -10.37
C GLY A 216 9.26 0.97 -9.97
N LEU A 217 9.62 1.59 -8.85
CA LEU A 217 9.03 2.85 -8.41
C LEU A 217 9.39 4.00 -9.35
N ARG A 218 10.63 4.06 -9.84
CA ARG A 218 11.06 5.09 -10.80
C ARG A 218 10.41 4.89 -12.17
N ALA A 219 10.19 3.64 -12.59
CA ALA A 219 9.40 3.33 -13.78
C ALA A 219 7.99 3.89 -13.67
N ARG A 220 7.33 3.73 -12.52
CA ARG A 220 6.00 4.29 -12.25
C ARG A 220 6.00 5.82 -12.29
N ALA A 221 7.00 6.47 -11.69
CA ALA A 221 7.14 7.92 -11.74
C ALA A 221 7.31 8.41 -13.19
N ASN A 222 8.19 7.79 -13.97
CA ASN A 222 8.38 8.09 -15.38
C ASN A 222 7.10 7.85 -16.22
N LEU A 223 6.31 6.83 -15.89
CA LEU A 223 5.03 6.57 -16.52
C LEU A 223 4.04 7.74 -16.29
N TYR A 224 3.95 8.24 -15.06
CA TYR A 224 3.11 9.39 -14.74
C TYR A 224 3.57 10.69 -15.41
N MET A 225 4.88 10.83 -15.63
CA MET A 225 5.47 11.95 -16.36
C MET A 225 5.34 11.82 -17.88
N GLU A 226 4.80 10.71 -18.39
CA GLU A 226 4.76 10.35 -19.82
C GLU A 226 6.16 10.17 -20.45
N ASN A 227 7.18 9.87 -19.65
CA ASN A 227 8.53 9.51 -20.10
C ASN A 227 8.61 8.03 -20.47
N TRP A 228 7.92 7.64 -21.53
CA TRP A 228 7.64 6.25 -21.89
C TRP A 228 8.87 5.36 -22.00
N GLN A 229 9.94 5.84 -22.65
CA GLN A 229 11.16 5.05 -22.81
C GLN A 229 11.87 4.83 -21.47
N ALA A 230 12.03 5.87 -20.66
CA ALA A 230 12.63 5.74 -19.34
C ALA A 230 11.81 4.81 -18.43
N ALA A 231 10.48 4.87 -18.50
CA ALA A 231 9.60 3.96 -17.78
C ALA A 231 9.81 2.50 -18.22
N ALA A 232 9.91 2.24 -19.52
CA ALA A 232 10.15 0.90 -20.07
C ALA A 232 11.53 0.35 -19.68
N ASP A 233 12.57 1.17 -19.74
CA ASP A 233 13.94 0.78 -19.40
C ASP A 233 14.08 0.44 -17.90
N ASP A 234 13.48 1.24 -17.04
CA ASP A 234 13.47 0.98 -15.60
C ASP A 234 12.61 -0.24 -15.24
N ALA A 235 11.45 -0.41 -15.89
CA ALA A 235 10.61 -1.59 -15.70
C ALA A 235 11.34 -2.87 -16.10
N ALA A 236 12.09 -2.87 -17.20
CA ALA A 236 12.89 -4.02 -17.62
C ALA A 236 13.96 -4.40 -16.58
N LYS A 237 14.63 -3.41 -15.97
CA LYS A 237 15.60 -3.63 -14.89
C LYS A 237 14.94 -4.17 -13.63
N ALA A 238 13.77 -3.62 -13.26
CA ALA A 238 13.00 -4.05 -12.12
C ALA A 238 12.56 -5.52 -12.25
N MET A 239 12.07 -5.92 -13.42
CA MET A 239 11.54 -7.27 -13.66
C MET A 239 12.60 -8.34 -13.84
N ALA A 240 13.87 -7.99 -13.98
CA ALA A 240 14.94 -8.94 -14.23
C ALA A 240 15.02 -10.02 -13.13
N GLY A 241 14.81 -11.29 -13.51
CA GLY A 241 14.82 -12.43 -12.60
C GLY A 241 13.50 -12.72 -11.88
N TYR A 242 12.44 -11.96 -12.15
CA TYR A 242 11.08 -12.28 -11.71
C TYR A 242 10.30 -13.01 -12.81
N THR A 243 9.44 -13.93 -12.38
CA THR A 243 8.57 -14.69 -13.30
C THR A 243 7.12 -14.33 -13.02
N PRO A 244 6.39 -13.72 -13.99
CA PRO A 244 4.97 -13.46 -13.83
C PRO A 244 4.17 -14.75 -13.66
N TYR A 245 3.04 -14.64 -13.00
CA TYR A 245 2.08 -15.76 -12.91
C TYR A 245 1.71 -16.31 -14.27
N GLN A 246 1.61 -17.62 -14.33
CA GLN A 246 1.05 -18.30 -15.48
C GLN A 246 -0.47 -18.31 -15.42
N ARG A 247 -1.13 -18.48 -16.58
CA ARG A 247 -2.59 -18.46 -16.69
C ARG A 247 -3.28 -19.40 -15.69
N ALA A 248 -2.75 -20.60 -15.47
CA ALA A 248 -3.33 -21.59 -14.56
C ALA A 248 -3.30 -21.15 -13.09
N GLU A 249 -2.30 -20.35 -12.71
CA GLU A 249 -2.17 -19.82 -11.34
C GLU A 249 -3.22 -18.75 -11.04
N LEU A 250 -3.70 -18.05 -12.07
CA LEU A 250 -4.71 -16.98 -11.96
C LEU A 250 -6.15 -17.48 -11.91
N THR A 251 -6.39 -18.80 -12.03
CA THR A 251 -7.71 -19.43 -12.10
C THR A 251 -8.20 -19.96 -10.75
N LYS A 252 -7.67 -19.49 -9.67
CA LYS A 252 -8.07 -19.85 -8.30
C LYS A 252 -7.91 -18.63 -7.39
N PRO A 253 -8.56 -18.59 -6.21
CA PRO A 253 -8.24 -17.59 -5.19
C PRO A 253 -6.76 -17.62 -4.81
N MET A 254 -6.11 -16.47 -4.74
CA MET A 254 -4.66 -16.35 -4.61
C MET A 254 -4.26 -15.20 -3.66
N PHE A 255 -3.00 -14.85 -3.63
CA PHE A 255 -2.45 -13.78 -2.77
C PHE A 255 -2.55 -14.10 -1.28
N VAL A 256 -2.18 -15.33 -0.92
CA VAL A 256 -2.26 -15.85 0.46
C VAL A 256 -0.95 -15.71 1.24
N SER A 257 0.16 -15.41 0.57
CA SER A 257 1.51 -15.34 1.17
C SER A 257 2.38 -14.33 0.43
N SER A 258 3.32 -13.70 1.14
CA SER A 258 4.37 -12.86 0.55
C SER A 258 5.34 -13.64 -0.35
N ASP A 259 5.41 -14.96 -0.21
CA ASP A 259 6.26 -15.84 -1.04
C ASP A 259 5.79 -16.00 -2.48
N GLU A 260 4.62 -15.49 -2.81
CA GLU A 260 4.05 -15.57 -4.15
C GLU A 260 5.00 -15.01 -5.21
N SER A 261 5.23 -15.77 -6.30
CA SER A 261 6.23 -15.44 -7.33
C SER A 261 5.93 -14.16 -8.09
N GLY A 262 4.65 -13.79 -8.21
CA GLY A 262 4.21 -12.57 -8.89
C GLY A 262 4.42 -11.28 -8.10
N TRP A 263 4.82 -11.38 -6.83
CA TRP A 263 5.03 -10.22 -5.99
C TRP A 263 6.50 -9.86 -5.87
N MET A 264 6.81 -8.63 -6.19
CA MET A 264 8.16 -8.09 -6.09
C MET A 264 8.42 -7.43 -4.73
N TRP A 265 7.43 -6.73 -4.20
CA TRP A 265 7.46 -6.07 -2.89
C TRP A 265 6.12 -6.30 -2.20
N ALA A 266 6.14 -6.78 -0.97
CA ALA A 266 4.96 -7.13 -0.20
C ALA A 266 5.22 -6.94 1.29
N LEU A 267 4.28 -6.28 1.96
CA LEU A 267 4.26 -6.17 3.41
C LEU A 267 3.32 -7.26 3.94
N GLU A 268 3.84 -8.15 4.75
CA GLU A 268 3.03 -9.18 5.41
C GLU A 268 2.18 -8.54 6.50
N ILE A 269 0.91 -8.90 6.50
CA ILE A 269 -0.02 -8.58 7.57
C ILE A 269 -0.10 -9.82 8.46
N THR A 270 0.45 -9.73 9.66
CA THR A 270 0.49 -10.82 10.62
C THR A 270 -0.48 -10.58 11.78
N GLU A 271 -0.74 -11.61 12.58
CA GLU A 271 -1.55 -11.48 13.80
C GLU A 271 -0.99 -10.40 14.75
N ALA A 272 0.32 -10.19 14.76
CA ALA A 272 0.96 -9.16 15.59
C ALA A 272 0.65 -7.72 15.12
N ASP A 273 0.27 -7.53 13.86
CA ASP A 273 -0.09 -6.23 13.29
C ASP A 273 -1.51 -5.82 13.64
N TYR A 274 -2.30 -6.73 14.20
CA TYR A 274 -3.66 -6.49 14.65
C TYR A 274 -3.72 -6.39 16.17
N ASN A 275 -4.38 -5.36 16.69
CA ASN A 275 -4.92 -5.45 18.03
C ASN A 275 -5.99 -6.54 18.01
N ALA A 276 -5.87 -7.53 18.89
CA ALA A 276 -6.76 -8.67 18.97
C ALA A 276 -8.26 -8.29 19.05
N ASP A 277 -8.55 -7.08 19.55
CA ASP A 277 -9.92 -6.55 19.67
C ASP A 277 -10.44 -5.88 18.38
N ASN A 278 -9.62 -5.72 17.34
CA ASN A 278 -9.94 -4.94 16.12
C ASN A 278 -9.69 -5.71 14.82
N SER A 279 -9.74 -7.04 14.85
CA SER A 279 -9.64 -7.91 13.67
C SER A 279 -10.64 -7.57 12.54
N LEU A 280 -11.66 -6.78 12.85
CA LEU A 280 -12.71 -6.34 11.94
C LEU A 280 -12.26 -5.21 11.00
N ILE A 281 -11.26 -4.42 11.40
CA ILE A 281 -10.80 -3.22 10.68
C ILE A 281 -9.41 -3.48 10.10
N SER A 282 -9.39 -4.21 9.00
CA SER A 282 -8.18 -4.64 8.36
C SER A 282 -8.46 -5.02 6.92
N TRP A 283 -7.40 -5.15 6.12
CA TRP A 283 -7.55 -5.61 4.75
C TRP A 283 -8.32 -6.94 4.65
N PRO A 284 -7.97 -8.03 5.36
CA PRO A 284 -8.74 -9.27 5.30
C PRO A 284 -10.18 -9.11 5.74
N GLY A 285 -10.43 -8.36 6.81
CA GLY A 285 -11.77 -8.13 7.35
C GLY A 285 -12.68 -7.32 6.42
N VAL A 286 -12.10 -6.46 5.57
CA VAL A 286 -12.87 -5.54 4.72
C VAL A 286 -12.99 -6.02 3.27
N ILE A 287 -11.94 -6.66 2.72
CA ILE A 287 -11.92 -7.14 1.33
C ILE A 287 -12.23 -8.63 1.20
N GLY A 288 -11.98 -9.40 2.26
CA GLY A 288 -12.03 -10.85 2.24
C GLY A 288 -13.44 -11.39 2.20
N SER A 289 -13.89 -11.78 1.02
CA SER A 289 -15.18 -12.48 0.85
C SER A 289 -15.19 -13.87 1.48
N PHE A 290 -14.03 -14.43 1.80
CA PHE A 290 -13.86 -15.80 2.31
C PHE A 290 -13.51 -15.88 3.79
N CYS A 291 -13.42 -14.76 4.51
CA CYS A 291 -13.18 -14.75 5.95
C CYS A 291 -14.46 -15.10 6.70
N GLU A 292 -14.49 -16.23 7.41
CA GLU A 292 -15.54 -16.51 8.37
C GLU A 292 -15.46 -15.49 9.51
N GLY A 293 -16.61 -14.86 9.84
CA GLY A 293 -16.65 -13.81 10.86
C GLY A 293 -16.00 -12.49 10.45
N SER A 294 -15.62 -12.32 9.19
CA SER A 294 -15.14 -11.04 8.71
C SER A 294 -16.20 -9.95 8.88
N TYR A 295 -15.74 -8.72 9.04
CA TYR A 295 -16.63 -7.55 9.11
C TYR A 295 -17.45 -7.42 7.81
N SER A 296 -16.86 -7.74 6.67
CA SER A 296 -17.54 -7.81 5.37
C SER A 296 -18.72 -8.79 5.40
N ALA A 297 -18.52 -9.98 5.96
CA ALA A 297 -19.59 -11.00 6.06
C ALA A 297 -20.66 -10.61 7.07
N GLY A 298 -20.26 -10.13 8.26
CA GLY A 298 -21.17 -9.87 9.37
C GLY A 298 -22.07 -8.65 9.17
N VAL A 299 -21.58 -7.62 8.47
CA VAL A 299 -22.29 -6.35 8.29
C VAL A 299 -22.56 -5.98 6.83
N GLY A 300 -22.27 -6.87 5.90
CA GLY A 300 -22.57 -6.67 4.48
C GLY A 300 -21.69 -5.62 3.79
N MET A 301 -20.41 -5.53 4.17
CA MET A 301 -19.45 -4.62 3.55
C MET A 301 -18.89 -5.17 2.22
N TYR A 302 -19.77 -5.56 1.32
CA TYR A 302 -19.40 -6.17 0.04
C TYR A 302 -18.61 -5.21 -0.84
N LYS A 303 -17.68 -5.76 -1.60
CA LYS A 303 -16.91 -5.06 -2.64
C LYS A 303 -17.11 -5.80 -3.94
N SER A 304 -17.81 -5.18 -4.85
CA SER A 304 -18.22 -5.78 -6.13
C SER A 304 -17.59 -5.03 -7.29
N ILE A 305 -17.31 -5.73 -8.37
CA ILE A 305 -16.95 -5.08 -9.63
C ILE A 305 -18.20 -4.36 -10.18
N ASN A 306 -17.97 -3.25 -10.86
CA ASN A 306 -19.03 -2.60 -11.64
C ASN A 306 -19.52 -3.56 -12.73
N VAL A 307 -20.82 -3.81 -12.77
CA VAL A 307 -21.43 -4.76 -13.74
C VAL A 307 -21.13 -4.38 -15.19
N LEU A 308 -21.03 -3.09 -15.51
CA LEU A 308 -20.69 -2.65 -16.87
C LEU A 308 -19.27 -3.07 -17.23
N LEU A 309 -18.33 -2.96 -16.30
CA LEU A 309 -16.97 -3.43 -16.49
C LEU A 309 -16.91 -4.97 -16.56
N PHE A 310 -17.61 -5.67 -15.68
CA PHE A 310 -17.67 -7.13 -15.70
C PHE A 310 -18.13 -7.67 -17.07
N ASN A 311 -19.15 -7.04 -17.66
CA ASN A 311 -19.68 -7.43 -18.95
C ASN A 311 -18.73 -7.12 -20.13
N LEU A 312 -17.78 -6.20 -19.96
CA LEU A 312 -16.74 -5.90 -20.94
C LEU A 312 -15.56 -6.87 -20.89
N ILE A 313 -15.39 -7.60 -19.78
CA ILE A 313 -14.31 -8.60 -19.67
C ILE A 313 -14.64 -9.77 -20.58
N SER A 314 -13.71 -10.10 -21.48
CA SER A 314 -13.84 -11.25 -22.38
C SER A 314 -13.97 -12.55 -21.58
N ASP A 315 -14.80 -13.49 -22.05
CA ASP A 315 -14.92 -14.83 -21.45
C ASP A 315 -13.62 -15.65 -21.55
N THR A 316 -12.68 -15.24 -22.42
CA THR A 316 -11.35 -15.83 -22.50
C THR A 316 -10.37 -15.23 -21.49
N ASP A 317 -10.69 -14.15 -20.80
CA ASP A 317 -9.86 -13.53 -19.77
C ASP A 317 -10.13 -14.21 -18.42
N VAL A 318 -9.16 -14.92 -17.89
CA VAL A 318 -9.27 -15.64 -16.61
C VAL A 318 -9.58 -14.73 -15.42
N ARG A 319 -9.27 -13.45 -15.52
CA ARG A 319 -9.55 -12.46 -14.46
C ARG A 319 -11.05 -12.21 -14.27
N LYS A 320 -11.89 -12.57 -15.27
CA LYS A 320 -13.35 -12.56 -15.11
C LYS A 320 -13.79 -13.46 -13.96
N GLY A 321 -13.12 -14.60 -13.78
CA GLY A 321 -13.36 -15.54 -12.68
C GLY A 321 -12.90 -15.02 -11.29
N TRP A 322 -12.27 -13.86 -11.20
CA TRP A 322 -11.99 -13.20 -9.91
C TRP A 322 -13.23 -12.57 -9.26
N TRP A 323 -14.36 -12.65 -9.94
CA TRP A 323 -15.65 -12.14 -9.50
C TRP A 323 -16.70 -13.20 -9.69
N VAL A 324 -17.67 -13.30 -8.79
CA VAL A 324 -18.86 -14.09 -9.06
C VAL A 324 -19.77 -13.35 -10.02
N ASP A 325 -20.51 -14.09 -10.82
CA ASP A 325 -21.50 -13.56 -11.75
C ASP A 325 -22.83 -13.18 -11.06
N GLU A 326 -23.87 -12.89 -11.82
CA GLU A 326 -25.21 -12.59 -11.33
C GLU A 326 -25.89 -13.75 -10.59
N ASN A 327 -25.43 -14.99 -10.84
CA ASN A 327 -25.92 -16.22 -10.22
C ASN A 327 -25.00 -16.70 -9.08
N LEU A 328 -24.06 -15.85 -8.63
CA LEU A 328 -23.06 -16.18 -7.62
C LEU A 328 -22.12 -17.32 -8.03
N HIS A 329 -21.85 -17.46 -9.32
CA HIS A 329 -20.96 -18.48 -9.86
C HIS A 329 -19.60 -17.90 -10.28
N SER A 330 -18.54 -18.67 -10.01
CA SER A 330 -17.19 -18.45 -10.58
C SER A 330 -16.46 -19.79 -10.73
N ASP A 331 -15.96 -20.07 -11.92
CA ASP A 331 -15.14 -21.26 -12.18
C ASP A 331 -13.87 -21.33 -11.33
N ASN A 332 -13.37 -20.20 -10.83
CA ASN A 332 -12.19 -20.14 -9.97
C ASN A 332 -12.45 -20.77 -8.57
N LEU A 333 -13.70 -20.94 -8.19
CA LEU A 333 -14.08 -21.59 -6.94
C LEU A 333 -14.25 -23.10 -7.08
N LYS A 334 -14.29 -23.62 -8.29
CA LYS A 334 -14.47 -25.04 -8.57
C LYS A 334 -13.32 -25.86 -7.96
N GLY A 335 -13.69 -26.87 -7.19
CA GLY A 335 -12.74 -27.76 -6.52
C GLY A 335 -12.00 -27.13 -5.33
N GLN A 336 -12.36 -25.92 -4.90
CA GLN A 336 -11.82 -25.32 -3.68
C GLN A 336 -12.53 -25.96 -2.47
N SER A 337 -11.78 -26.18 -1.40
CA SER A 337 -12.34 -26.56 -0.11
C SER A 337 -12.72 -25.31 0.68
N TRP A 338 -13.78 -25.41 1.45
CA TRP A 338 -14.29 -24.38 2.31
C TRP A 338 -14.46 -24.90 3.74
N ARG A 339 -13.88 -24.18 4.72
CA ARG A 339 -14.04 -24.54 6.12
C ARG A 339 -15.53 -24.54 6.52
N GLY A 340 -15.99 -25.64 7.08
CA GLY A 340 -17.37 -25.80 7.51
C GLY A 340 -18.36 -26.19 6.40
N LEU A 341 -17.93 -26.42 5.17
CA LEU A 341 -18.66 -27.16 4.15
C LEU A 341 -18.25 -28.64 4.15
N ALA A 342 -19.17 -29.54 3.75
CA ALA A 342 -18.82 -30.93 3.60
C ALA A 342 -17.73 -31.12 2.54
N SER A 343 -16.82 -32.05 2.78
CA SER A 343 -15.78 -32.37 1.80
C SER A 343 -16.43 -32.87 0.51
N GLY A 344 -16.10 -32.21 -0.60
CA GLY A 344 -16.63 -32.54 -1.93
C GLY A 344 -17.78 -31.64 -2.41
N ASP A 345 -18.25 -30.69 -1.59
CA ASP A 345 -19.23 -29.71 -2.04
C ASP A 345 -18.58 -28.82 -3.13
N ASP A 346 -19.32 -28.64 -4.24
CA ASP A 346 -18.93 -27.69 -5.27
C ASP A 346 -19.31 -26.27 -4.83
N ILE A 347 -18.28 -25.43 -4.59
CA ILE A 347 -18.47 -24.05 -4.21
C ILE A 347 -18.43 -23.08 -5.42
N ALA A 348 -18.35 -23.61 -6.63
CA ALA A 348 -18.35 -22.77 -7.83
C ALA A 348 -19.66 -21.97 -7.97
N THR A 349 -20.77 -22.48 -7.41
CA THR A 349 -22.03 -21.73 -7.29
C THR A 349 -22.42 -21.63 -5.83
N LEU A 350 -22.42 -20.41 -5.30
CA LEU A 350 -22.74 -20.15 -3.90
C LEU A 350 -24.26 -20.10 -3.71
N THR A 351 -24.75 -20.89 -2.78
CA THR A 351 -26.18 -20.95 -2.42
C THR A 351 -26.49 -20.03 -1.25
N VAL A 352 -27.77 -19.79 -0.97
CA VAL A 352 -28.22 -19.04 0.21
C VAL A 352 -27.71 -19.68 1.51
N ALA A 353 -27.58 -21.00 1.57
CA ALA A 353 -27.04 -21.71 2.73
C ALA A 353 -25.54 -21.41 2.96
N ASN A 354 -24.80 -21.10 1.90
CA ASN A 354 -23.39 -20.72 1.98
C ASN A 354 -23.21 -19.23 2.34
N GLN A 355 -24.18 -18.39 2.03
CA GLN A 355 -24.12 -16.94 2.29
C GLN A 355 -24.00 -16.58 3.77
N GLY A 356 -24.47 -17.43 4.68
CA GLY A 356 -24.27 -17.24 6.12
C GLY A 356 -22.82 -17.41 6.58
N LYS A 357 -21.93 -17.93 5.72
CA LYS A 357 -20.52 -18.18 6.01
C LYS A 357 -19.58 -17.26 5.23
N ALA A 358 -20.10 -16.53 4.25
CA ALA A 358 -19.33 -15.63 3.41
C ALA A 358 -20.20 -14.48 2.88
N ALA A 359 -19.55 -13.37 2.61
CA ALA A 359 -20.21 -12.15 2.14
C ALA A 359 -20.30 -12.13 0.62
N PHE A 360 -21.30 -12.78 0.04
CA PHE A 360 -21.50 -12.80 -1.40
C PHE A 360 -22.78 -12.10 -1.83
N LEU A 361 -22.62 -11.10 -2.63
CA LEU A 361 -23.62 -10.55 -3.54
C LEU A 361 -23.14 -10.78 -4.97
N PRO A 362 -24.03 -10.70 -5.98
CA PRO A 362 -23.59 -10.71 -7.37
C PRO A 362 -22.42 -9.74 -7.60
N TYR A 363 -21.44 -10.20 -8.35
CA TYR A 363 -20.24 -9.46 -8.71
C TYR A 363 -19.25 -9.20 -7.57
N THR A 364 -19.42 -9.84 -6.41
CA THR A 364 -18.44 -9.79 -5.31
C THR A 364 -17.12 -10.46 -5.73
N ASN A 365 -16.00 -9.91 -5.26
CA ASN A 365 -14.68 -10.45 -5.57
C ASN A 365 -14.43 -11.79 -4.88
N VAL A 366 -13.77 -12.69 -5.60
CA VAL A 366 -13.27 -14.00 -5.14
C VAL A 366 -11.80 -14.19 -5.51
N LYS A 367 -11.09 -13.07 -5.70
CA LYS A 367 -9.70 -13.03 -6.12
C LYS A 367 -8.75 -13.46 -5.00
N PHE A 368 -9.04 -13.06 -3.78
CA PHE A 368 -8.12 -13.26 -2.65
C PHE A 368 -8.45 -14.56 -1.92
N GLY A 369 -7.43 -15.40 -1.75
CA GLY A 369 -7.50 -16.58 -0.92
C GLY A 369 -7.20 -16.28 0.55
N MET A 370 -7.22 -17.32 1.39
CA MET A 370 -6.88 -17.25 2.81
C MET A 370 -5.74 -18.21 3.10
N TYR A 371 -4.81 -17.81 3.97
CA TYR A 371 -3.64 -18.62 4.31
C TYR A 371 -4.00 -20.01 4.89
N GLY A 372 -5.01 -20.09 5.71
CA GLY A 372 -5.53 -21.36 6.28
C GLY A 372 -6.55 -22.09 5.41
N GLY A 373 -6.82 -21.60 4.18
CA GLY A 373 -7.89 -22.07 3.31
C GLY A 373 -9.14 -21.18 3.41
N LEU A 374 -10.07 -21.36 2.48
CA LEU A 374 -11.29 -20.54 2.44
C LEU A 374 -12.13 -20.75 3.70
N GLY A 375 -12.64 -19.67 4.29
CA GLY A 375 -13.47 -19.70 5.50
C GLY A 375 -12.69 -19.81 6.82
N THR A 376 -11.40 -19.48 6.82
CA THR A 376 -10.59 -19.41 8.05
C THR A 376 -10.59 -18.02 8.67
#